data_ead9cc07464b91d7934a1e9426f8400b
#
_entry.id   ead9cc07464b91d7934a1e9426f8400b
#
_cell.length_a   1.000
_cell.length_b   1.000
_cell.length_c   1.000
_cell.angle_alpha   90.00
_cell.angle_beta   90.00
_cell.angle_gamma   90.00
#
_symmetry.space_group_name_H-M   'P 1'
#
loop_
_entity.id
_entity.type
_entity.pdbx_description
1 polymer ?
#
loop_
_entity_poly.entity_id
_entity_poly.type
_entity_poly.pdbx_seq_one_letter_code
_entity_poly.pdbx_strand_id
1 'polypeptide(L)'
;MLLATGLVAVTYVLPLAAVGMLGIPADRFSTGAWTDVAHELVGPWLALCVVAGGALSGFGMFDALMMSYTRVPYALAEEGLLPKALTWRTKAGVPWVSVVVCSVGWALALRLSFERLISIDLVLYGAALLLEFVALVVLRVKEPELMRPFKVPGGVCGAAAMGVGPALLIGFALWAARGERVAGMPALGFAAMVAVSGPLVYLLTRMMRRAA
;
A
#
# COMPACT_ATOMS: atom_id res chain seq x y z
N MET A 1 -7.31 18.22 -3.53
CA MET A 1 -7.64 17.19 -2.53
C MET A 1 -9.14 17.00 -2.37
N LEU A 2 -9.94 18.00 -1.95
CA LEU A 2 -11.39 17.85 -1.71
C LEU A 2 -12.18 17.35 -2.94
N LEU A 3 -11.89 17.86 -4.15
CA LEU A 3 -12.53 17.39 -5.38
C LEU A 3 -12.22 15.91 -5.66
N ALA A 4 -10.97 15.49 -5.46
CA ALA A 4 -10.58 14.10 -5.65
C ALA A 4 -11.30 13.18 -4.63
N THR A 5 -11.37 13.59 -3.35
CA THR A 5 -12.09 12.86 -2.31
C THR A 5 -13.58 12.76 -2.63
N GLY A 6 -14.19 13.86 -3.08
CA GLY A 6 -15.60 13.90 -3.48
C GLY A 6 -15.87 12.96 -4.67
N LEU A 7 -15.01 12.99 -5.69
CA LEU A 7 -15.11 12.10 -6.85
C LEU A 7 -15.00 10.63 -6.44
N VAL A 8 -14.02 10.29 -5.61
CA VAL A 8 -13.84 8.93 -5.08
C VAL A 8 -15.08 8.51 -4.28
N ALA A 9 -15.59 9.36 -3.39
CA ALA A 9 -16.80 9.04 -2.63
C ALA A 9 -18.00 8.75 -3.55
N VAL A 10 -18.22 9.55 -4.58
CA VAL A 10 -19.30 9.33 -5.56
C VAL A 10 -19.11 8.03 -6.31
N THR A 11 -17.90 7.72 -6.77
CA THR A 11 -17.61 6.49 -7.53
C THR A 11 -17.79 5.21 -6.70
N TYR A 12 -17.68 5.28 -5.38
CA TYR A 12 -17.96 4.13 -4.49
C TYR A 12 -19.42 4.10 -4.02
N VAL A 13 -19.97 5.23 -3.57
CA VAL A 13 -21.30 5.27 -2.97
C VAL A 13 -22.39 5.04 -4.02
N LEU A 14 -22.25 5.59 -5.22
CA LEU A 14 -23.30 5.50 -6.24
C LEU A 14 -23.55 4.07 -6.72
N PRO A 15 -22.55 3.25 -7.06
CA PRO A 15 -22.78 1.84 -7.42
C PRO A 15 -23.35 1.04 -6.24
N LEU A 16 -22.86 1.25 -5.00
CA LEU A 16 -23.37 0.57 -3.82
C LEU A 16 -24.84 0.92 -3.54
N ALA A 17 -25.21 2.18 -3.69
CA ALA A 17 -26.61 2.60 -3.55
C ALA A 17 -27.49 1.97 -4.62
N ALA A 18 -27.05 1.92 -5.88
CA ALA A 18 -27.78 1.26 -6.94
C ALA A 18 -28.02 -0.21 -6.66
N VAL A 19 -27.02 -0.94 -6.20
CA VAL A 19 -27.13 -2.36 -5.81
C VAL A 19 -28.05 -2.53 -4.61
N GLY A 20 -27.96 -1.64 -3.59
CA GLY A 20 -28.87 -1.65 -2.43
C GLY A 20 -30.32 -1.43 -2.82
N MET A 21 -30.61 -0.57 -3.79
CA MET A 21 -31.96 -0.36 -4.32
C MET A 21 -32.50 -1.58 -5.06
N LEU A 22 -31.64 -2.42 -5.64
CA LEU A 22 -32.00 -3.66 -6.33
C LEU A 22 -32.21 -4.84 -5.38
N GLY A 23 -31.94 -4.67 -4.09
CA GLY A 23 -32.10 -5.70 -3.07
C GLY A 23 -31.14 -6.88 -3.20
N ILE A 24 -29.97 -6.69 -3.85
CA ILE A 24 -28.94 -7.73 -3.99
C ILE A 24 -28.35 -8.00 -2.61
N PRO A 25 -28.42 -9.24 -2.08
CA PRO A 25 -27.94 -9.53 -0.75
C PRO A 25 -26.42 -9.43 -0.65
N ALA A 26 -25.94 -8.98 0.51
CA ALA A 26 -24.51 -8.69 0.74
C ALA A 26 -23.59 -9.94 0.66
N ASP A 27 -24.13 -11.12 0.89
CA ASP A 27 -23.41 -12.40 0.79
C ASP A 27 -23.04 -12.79 -0.65
N ARG A 28 -23.67 -12.18 -1.66
CA ARG A 28 -23.28 -12.34 -3.07
C ARG A 28 -22.03 -11.52 -3.46
N PHE A 29 -21.59 -10.58 -2.61
CA PHE A 29 -20.41 -9.75 -2.90
C PHE A 29 -19.12 -10.51 -2.58
N SER A 30 -18.78 -11.45 -3.45
CA SER A 30 -17.46 -12.11 -3.51
C SER A 30 -16.54 -11.43 -4.55
N THR A 31 -15.31 -11.94 -4.67
CA THR A 31 -14.39 -11.49 -5.72
C THR A 31 -15.02 -11.70 -7.11
N GLY A 32 -15.16 -10.61 -7.87
CA GLY A 32 -15.80 -10.64 -9.20
C GLY A 32 -17.30 -10.32 -9.22
N ALA A 33 -17.94 -10.09 -8.07
CA ALA A 33 -19.38 -9.84 -7.96
C ALA A 33 -19.90 -8.71 -8.86
N TRP A 34 -19.11 -7.69 -9.13
CA TRP A 34 -19.48 -6.60 -10.04
C TRP A 34 -19.74 -7.08 -11.46
N THR A 35 -19.06 -8.13 -11.92
CA THR A 35 -19.31 -8.76 -13.22
C THR A 35 -20.66 -9.46 -13.23
N ASP A 36 -20.99 -10.18 -12.15
CA ASP A 36 -22.27 -10.88 -12.02
C ASP A 36 -23.44 -9.90 -11.92
N VAL A 37 -23.29 -8.84 -11.14
CA VAL A 37 -24.26 -7.75 -11.04
C VAL A 37 -24.47 -7.07 -12.41
N ALA A 38 -23.40 -6.78 -13.14
CA ALA A 38 -23.48 -6.20 -14.46
C ALA A 38 -24.20 -7.13 -15.45
N HIS A 39 -23.97 -8.43 -15.36
CA HIS A 39 -24.64 -9.43 -16.18
C HIS A 39 -26.15 -9.51 -15.87
N GLU A 40 -26.53 -9.47 -14.60
CA GLU A 40 -27.94 -9.48 -14.17
C GLU A 40 -28.69 -8.21 -14.58
N LEU A 41 -28.01 -7.04 -14.58
CA LEU A 41 -28.63 -5.75 -14.90
C LEU A 41 -28.89 -5.54 -16.39
N VAL A 42 -27.89 -5.81 -17.21
CA VAL A 42 -27.90 -5.43 -18.65
C VAL A 42 -27.59 -6.63 -19.55
N GLY A 43 -27.01 -7.70 -18.97
CA GLY A 43 -26.62 -8.88 -19.71
C GLY A 43 -25.10 -8.99 -19.97
N PRO A 44 -24.69 -9.97 -20.81
CA PRO A 44 -23.29 -10.34 -20.99
C PRO A 44 -22.40 -9.21 -21.55
N TRP A 45 -22.98 -8.29 -22.28
CA TRP A 45 -22.24 -7.16 -22.84
C TRP A 45 -21.68 -6.24 -21.77
N LEU A 46 -22.47 -5.86 -20.76
CA LEU A 46 -21.99 -5.00 -19.67
C LEU A 46 -20.97 -5.75 -18.80
N ALA A 47 -21.20 -7.02 -18.54
CA ALA A 47 -20.23 -7.88 -17.84
C ALA A 47 -18.86 -7.89 -18.55
N LEU A 48 -18.85 -8.03 -19.89
CA LEU A 48 -17.64 -7.97 -20.70
C LEU A 48 -16.95 -6.60 -20.58
N CYS A 49 -17.71 -5.50 -20.61
CA CYS A 49 -17.17 -4.15 -20.43
C CYS A 49 -16.53 -3.97 -19.04
N VAL A 50 -17.15 -4.50 -17.99
CA VAL A 50 -16.60 -4.45 -16.62
C VAL A 50 -15.30 -5.23 -16.52
N VAL A 51 -15.23 -6.44 -17.09
CA VAL A 51 -14.01 -7.26 -17.11
C VAL A 51 -12.91 -6.58 -17.92
N ALA A 52 -13.21 -6.10 -19.13
CA ALA A 52 -12.24 -5.43 -19.98
C ALA A 52 -11.73 -4.13 -19.35
N GLY A 53 -12.63 -3.31 -18.77
CA GLY A 53 -12.27 -2.10 -18.05
C GLY A 53 -11.39 -2.38 -16.82
N GLY A 54 -11.74 -3.41 -16.04
CA GLY A 54 -10.95 -3.88 -14.91
C GLY A 54 -9.56 -4.35 -15.31
N ALA A 55 -9.46 -5.12 -16.39
CA ALA A 55 -8.17 -5.60 -16.91
C ALA A 55 -7.28 -4.44 -17.40
N LEU A 56 -7.83 -3.51 -18.15
CA LEU A 56 -7.11 -2.32 -18.64
C LEU A 56 -6.65 -1.43 -17.46
N SER A 57 -7.53 -1.20 -16.48
CA SER A 57 -7.22 -0.42 -15.28
C SER A 57 -6.13 -1.10 -14.45
N GLY A 58 -6.23 -2.43 -14.25
CA GLY A 58 -5.24 -3.21 -13.53
C GLY A 58 -3.87 -3.16 -14.21
N PHE A 59 -3.83 -3.29 -15.54
CA PHE A 59 -2.59 -3.20 -16.31
C PHE A 59 -1.96 -1.80 -16.19
N GLY A 60 -2.75 -0.73 -16.36
CA GLY A 60 -2.26 0.65 -16.24
C GLY A 60 -1.76 0.98 -14.83
N MET A 61 -2.46 0.48 -13.79
CA MET A 61 -2.03 0.64 -12.41
C MET A 61 -0.73 -0.12 -12.13
N PHE A 62 -0.61 -1.36 -12.62
CA PHE A 62 0.61 -2.15 -12.48
C PHE A 62 1.82 -1.45 -13.09
N ASP A 63 1.67 -0.91 -14.32
CA ASP A 63 2.74 -0.16 -15.00
C ASP A 63 3.17 1.08 -14.22
N ALA A 64 2.22 1.88 -13.76
CA ALA A 64 2.48 3.07 -12.95
C ALA A 64 3.18 2.74 -11.62
N LEU A 65 2.73 1.69 -10.91
CA LEU A 65 3.33 1.23 -9.66
C LEU A 65 4.73 0.65 -9.90
N MET A 66 4.94 -0.10 -10.98
CA MET A 66 6.24 -0.61 -11.36
C MET A 66 7.24 0.51 -11.58
N MET A 67 6.85 1.56 -12.31
CA MET A 67 7.70 2.73 -12.54
C MET A 67 8.04 3.49 -11.25
N SER A 68 7.13 3.54 -10.29
CA SER A 68 7.32 4.25 -9.02
C SER A 68 8.10 3.42 -8.00
N TYR A 69 7.63 2.23 -7.68
CA TYR A 69 8.19 1.43 -6.59
C TYR A 69 9.58 0.86 -6.89
N THR A 70 9.91 0.59 -8.14
CA THR A 70 11.26 0.12 -8.48
C THR A 70 12.34 1.18 -8.30
N ARG A 71 11.95 2.46 -8.23
CA ARG A 71 12.88 3.57 -7.94
C ARG A 71 13.19 3.75 -6.47
N VAL A 72 12.34 3.24 -5.56
CA VAL A 72 12.57 3.36 -4.12
C VAL A 72 13.83 2.61 -3.67
N PRO A 73 14.04 1.31 -3.99
CA PRO A 73 15.29 0.62 -3.65
C PRO A 73 16.51 1.28 -4.31
N TYR A 74 16.36 1.80 -5.52
CA TYR A 74 17.41 2.54 -6.21
C TYR A 74 17.82 3.80 -5.42
N ALA A 75 16.87 4.64 -5.01
CA ALA A 75 17.15 5.86 -4.25
C ALA A 75 17.78 5.55 -2.89
N LEU A 76 17.27 4.55 -2.18
CA LEU A 76 17.85 4.08 -0.91
C LEU A 76 19.28 3.57 -1.08
N ALA A 77 19.60 2.96 -2.22
CA ALA A 77 20.97 2.52 -2.53
C ALA A 77 21.87 3.70 -2.89
N GLU A 78 21.38 4.75 -3.55
CA GLU A 78 22.13 6.00 -3.78
C GLU A 78 22.49 6.69 -2.45
N GLU A 79 21.57 6.74 -1.50
CA GLU A 79 21.81 7.24 -0.16
C GLU A 79 22.69 6.31 0.68
N GLY A 80 22.91 5.09 0.21
CA GLY A 80 23.75 4.10 0.82
C GLY A 80 23.10 3.31 1.93
N LEU A 81 21.80 3.29 1.99
CA LEU A 81 20.99 2.49 2.91
C LEU A 81 20.84 1.04 2.42
N LEU A 82 20.98 0.82 1.11
CA LEU A 82 20.93 -0.49 0.47
C LEU A 82 22.21 -0.80 -0.32
N PRO A 83 22.42 -2.06 -0.74
CA PRO A 83 23.58 -2.46 -1.54
C PRO A 83 23.71 -1.67 -2.83
N LYS A 84 24.94 -1.26 -3.17
CA LYS A 84 25.27 -0.47 -4.37
C LYS A 84 24.84 -1.13 -5.69
N ALA A 85 24.71 -2.45 -5.74
CA ALA A 85 24.25 -3.17 -6.94
C ALA A 85 22.89 -2.66 -7.46
N LEU A 86 22.02 -2.19 -6.57
CA LEU A 86 20.72 -1.61 -6.91
C LEU A 86 20.80 -0.28 -7.67
N THR A 87 21.95 0.40 -7.65
CA THR A 87 22.18 1.64 -8.42
C THR A 87 22.58 1.40 -9.88
N TRP A 88 22.77 0.15 -10.29
CA TRP A 88 23.17 -0.14 -11.67
C TRP A 88 22.04 0.17 -12.65
N ARG A 89 22.40 0.96 -13.68
CA ARG A 89 21.46 1.43 -14.70
C ARG A 89 21.82 0.86 -16.07
N THR A 90 20.80 0.71 -16.91
CA THR A 90 20.98 0.46 -18.34
C THR A 90 21.47 1.75 -19.05
N LYS A 91 21.88 1.64 -20.31
CA LYS A 91 22.21 2.81 -21.14
C LYS A 91 21.06 3.83 -21.26
N ALA A 92 19.82 3.38 -21.12
CA ALA A 92 18.62 4.21 -21.10
C ALA A 92 18.28 4.79 -19.72
N GLY A 93 19.15 4.63 -18.70
CA GLY A 93 18.96 5.17 -17.35
C GLY A 93 18.02 4.37 -16.44
N VAL A 94 17.54 3.20 -16.87
CA VAL A 94 16.63 2.35 -16.07
C VAL A 94 17.41 1.57 -15.02
N PRO A 95 17.03 1.60 -13.74
CA PRO A 95 17.67 0.84 -12.65
C PRO A 95 17.28 -0.64 -12.71
N TRP A 96 17.84 -1.38 -13.67
CA TRP A 96 17.40 -2.72 -14.02
C TRP A 96 17.50 -3.73 -12.88
N VAL A 97 18.51 -3.60 -11.99
CA VAL A 97 18.66 -4.51 -10.84
C VAL A 97 17.51 -4.29 -9.85
N SER A 98 17.14 -3.04 -9.56
CA SER A 98 15.98 -2.73 -8.72
C SER A 98 14.69 -3.25 -9.33
N VAL A 99 14.52 -3.12 -10.66
CA VAL A 99 13.36 -3.66 -11.38
C VAL A 99 13.28 -5.18 -11.22
N VAL A 100 14.38 -5.91 -11.47
CA VAL A 100 14.42 -7.36 -11.34
C VAL A 100 14.12 -7.81 -9.91
N VAL A 101 14.73 -7.19 -8.91
CA VAL A 101 14.52 -7.53 -7.50
C VAL A 101 13.05 -7.34 -7.10
N CYS A 102 12.45 -6.20 -7.46
CA CYS A 102 11.03 -5.96 -7.20
C CYS A 102 10.14 -6.96 -7.95
N SER A 103 10.42 -7.23 -9.22
CA SER A 103 9.64 -8.18 -10.04
C SER A 103 9.69 -9.60 -9.47
N VAL A 104 10.85 -10.06 -9.01
CA VAL A 104 10.99 -11.35 -8.32
C VAL A 104 10.18 -11.37 -7.02
N GLY A 105 10.26 -10.29 -6.23
CA GLY A 105 9.46 -10.16 -5.01
C GLY A 105 7.95 -10.27 -5.29
N TRP A 106 7.45 -9.57 -6.30
CA TRP A 106 6.04 -9.64 -6.71
C TRP A 106 5.66 -11.02 -7.24
N ALA A 107 6.52 -11.63 -8.07
CA ALA A 107 6.27 -12.98 -8.58
C ALA A 107 6.18 -14.03 -7.45
N LEU A 108 6.98 -13.89 -6.41
CA LEU A 108 6.86 -14.72 -5.21
C LEU A 108 5.58 -14.45 -4.43
N ALA A 109 5.16 -13.18 -4.35
CA ALA A 109 3.93 -12.78 -3.69
C ALA A 109 2.67 -13.34 -4.39
N LEU A 110 2.70 -13.57 -5.70
CA LEU A 110 1.59 -14.22 -6.44
C LEU A 110 1.26 -15.64 -5.98
N ARG A 111 2.15 -16.28 -5.21
CA ARG A 111 1.85 -17.57 -4.56
C ARG A 111 0.91 -17.45 -3.38
N LEU A 112 0.68 -16.25 -2.89
CA LEU A 112 -0.25 -15.97 -1.80
C LEU A 112 -1.65 -15.72 -2.38
N SER A 113 -2.69 -16.06 -1.61
CA SER A 113 -4.06 -15.70 -1.99
C SER A 113 -4.25 -14.18 -1.94
N PHE A 114 -5.20 -13.67 -2.71
CA PHE A 114 -5.53 -12.25 -2.76
C PHE A 114 -5.86 -11.67 -1.38
N GLU A 115 -6.62 -12.38 -0.57
CA GLU A 115 -6.99 -12.00 0.80
C GLU A 115 -5.76 -11.85 1.71
N ARG A 116 -4.78 -12.78 1.58
CA ARG A 116 -3.53 -12.71 2.33
C ARG A 116 -2.66 -11.54 1.92
N LEU A 117 -2.63 -11.21 0.61
CA LEU A 117 -1.91 -10.04 0.12
C LEU A 117 -2.51 -8.75 0.68
N ILE A 118 -3.85 -8.63 0.71
CA ILE A 118 -4.53 -7.49 1.33
C ILE A 118 -4.17 -7.37 2.82
N SER A 119 -4.20 -8.48 3.56
CA SER A 119 -3.88 -8.46 4.99
C SER A 119 -2.44 -8.02 5.25
N ILE A 120 -1.49 -8.49 4.46
CA ILE A 120 -0.08 -8.09 4.57
C ILE A 120 0.08 -6.60 4.24
N ASP A 121 -0.51 -6.15 3.14
CA ASP A 121 -0.47 -4.75 2.70
C ASP A 121 -1.04 -3.82 3.78
N LEU A 122 -2.20 -4.16 4.32
CA LEU A 122 -2.85 -3.41 5.39
C LEU A 122 -1.95 -3.26 6.63
N VAL A 123 -1.26 -4.32 7.04
CA VAL A 123 -0.35 -4.30 8.19
C VAL A 123 0.88 -3.44 7.90
N LEU A 124 1.53 -3.64 6.75
CA LEU A 124 2.76 -2.93 6.40
C LEU A 124 2.49 -1.45 6.12
N TYR A 125 1.47 -1.17 5.32
CA TYR A 125 1.08 0.21 5.00
C TYR A 125 0.57 0.95 6.25
N GLY A 126 -0.23 0.26 7.07
CA GLY A 126 -0.70 0.79 8.34
C GLY A 126 0.43 1.13 9.30
N ALA A 127 1.43 0.26 9.43
CA ALA A 127 2.60 0.52 10.25
C ALA A 127 3.41 1.72 9.73
N ALA A 128 3.62 1.81 8.40
CA ALA A 128 4.30 2.95 7.79
C ALA A 128 3.56 4.26 8.06
N LEU A 129 2.23 4.28 7.86
CA LEU A 129 1.40 5.45 8.11
C LEU A 129 1.46 5.90 9.58
N LEU A 130 1.41 4.96 10.54
CA LEU A 130 1.56 5.29 11.96
C LEU A 130 2.94 5.89 12.27
N LEU A 131 4.02 5.36 11.66
CA LEU A 131 5.35 5.94 11.81
C LEU A 131 5.45 7.35 11.26
N GLU A 132 4.76 7.67 10.16
CA GLU A 132 4.66 9.03 9.61
C GLU A 132 4.00 9.99 10.60
N PHE A 133 2.89 9.59 11.25
CA PHE A 133 2.26 10.41 12.30
C PHE A 133 3.15 10.57 13.53
N VAL A 134 3.85 9.53 13.95
CA VAL A 134 4.83 9.62 15.04
C VAL A 134 5.95 10.58 14.65
N ALA A 135 6.50 10.47 13.44
CA ALA A 135 7.53 11.38 12.94
C ALA A 135 7.05 12.84 12.90
N LEU A 136 5.80 13.06 12.46
CA LEU A 136 5.18 14.39 12.46
C LEU A 136 5.16 15.02 13.87
N VAL A 137 4.76 14.25 14.88
CA VAL A 137 4.71 14.71 16.27
C VAL A 137 6.12 14.95 16.79
N VAL A 138 7.04 14.01 16.60
CA VAL A 138 8.44 14.09 17.05
C VAL A 138 9.15 15.32 16.46
N LEU A 139 8.99 15.55 15.14
CA LEU A 139 9.58 16.72 14.48
C LEU A 139 9.00 18.03 14.99
N ARG A 140 7.73 18.06 15.39
CA ARG A 140 7.14 19.26 16.01
C ARG A 140 7.70 19.60 17.38
N VAL A 141 8.06 18.56 18.13
CA VAL A 141 8.63 18.72 19.47
C VAL A 141 10.12 19.04 19.40
N LYS A 142 10.87 18.31 18.56
CA LYS A 142 12.34 18.45 18.47
C LYS A 142 12.81 19.66 17.66
N GLU A 143 12.06 20.02 16.62
CA GLU A 143 12.43 21.08 15.69
C GLU A 143 11.28 22.09 15.51
N PRO A 144 10.91 22.87 16.54
CA PRO A 144 9.80 23.80 16.50
C PRO A 144 10.00 24.94 15.48
N GLU A 145 11.26 25.35 15.28
CA GLU A 145 11.66 26.47 14.38
C GLU A 145 11.76 26.05 12.90
N LEU A 146 11.63 24.76 12.57
CA LEU A 146 11.69 24.31 11.20
C LEU A 146 10.61 25.02 10.34
N MET A 147 11.07 25.63 9.25
CA MET A 147 10.18 26.35 8.33
C MET A 147 9.24 25.35 7.64
N ARG A 148 7.92 25.49 7.87
CA ARG A 148 6.90 24.61 7.33
C ARG A 148 5.95 25.42 6.45
N PRO A 149 5.81 25.12 5.15
CA PRO A 149 4.86 25.79 4.26
C PRO A 149 3.41 25.63 4.72
N PHE A 150 3.10 24.47 5.33
CA PHE A 150 1.79 24.20 5.92
C PHE A 150 1.93 23.77 7.38
N LYS A 151 1.17 24.40 8.25
CA LYS A 151 1.10 24.07 9.68
C LYS A 151 -0.28 23.53 10.01
N VAL A 152 -0.33 22.28 10.48
CA VAL A 152 -1.58 21.67 11.00
C VAL A 152 -2.07 22.54 12.18
N PRO A 153 -3.33 22.99 12.17
CA PRO A 153 -3.91 23.75 13.28
C PRO A 153 -3.90 22.92 14.58
N GLY A 154 -3.85 23.62 15.73
CA GLY A 154 -3.82 22.95 17.04
C GLY A 154 -2.44 22.51 17.52
N GLY A 155 -1.35 22.91 16.85
CA GLY A 155 0.02 22.62 17.31
C GLY A 155 0.34 21.13 17.43
N VAL A 156 1.02 20.72 18.49
CA VAL A 156 1.37 19.32 18.75
C VAL A 156 0.12 18.47 19.01
N CYS A 157 -0.83 18.99 19.76
CA CYS A 157 -2.10 18.28 20.03
C CYS A 157 -2.90 18.04 18.75
N GLY A 158 -2.97 19.02 17.83
CA GLY A 158 -3.64 18.86 16.54
C GLY A 158 -2.95 17.80 15.67
N ALA A 159 -1.62 17.78 15.64
CA ALA A 159 -0.86 16.75 14.93
C ALA A 159 -1.09 15.35 15.50
N ALA A 160 -1.12 15.20 16.83
CA ALA A 160 -1.41 13.93 17.48
C ALA A 160 -2.86 13.48 17.22
N ALA A 161 -3.82 14.39 17.31
CA ALA A 161 -5.24 14.10 17.08
C ALA A 161 -5.51 13.58 15.66
N MET A 162 -4.78 14.07 14.65
CA MET A 162 -4.88 13.56 13.27
C MET A 162 -4.47 12.10 13.13
N GLY A 163 -3.54 11.62 13.96
CA GLY A 163 -3.10 10.22 13.96
C GLY A 163 -4.08 9.26 14.65
N VAL A 164 -5.00 9.75 15.48
CA VAL A 164 -5.92 8.90 16.26
C VAL A 164 -6.87 8.10 15.36
N GLY A 165 -7.50 8.75 14.38
CA GLY A 165 -8.43 8.08 13.46
C GLY A 165 -7.77 6.94 12.69
N PRO A 166 -6.68 7.17 11.94
CA PRO A 166 -5.91 6.11 11.30
C PRO A 166 -5.44 5.03 12.28
N ALA A 167 -4.97 5.38 13.47
CA ALA A 167 -4.53 4.41 14.47
C ALA A 167 -5.66 3.48 14.93
N LEU A 168 -6.86 4.00 15.14
CA LEU A 168 -8.03 3.22 15.50
C LEU A 168 -8.46 2.28 14.35
N LEU A 169 -8.47 2.79 13.11
CA LEU A 169 -8.81 1.98 11.93
C LEU A 169 -7.80 0.86 11.71
N ILE A 170 -6.51 1.15 11.80
CA ILE A 170 -5.45 0.15 11.68
C ILE A 170 -5.54 -0.87 12.81
N GLY A 171 -5.74 -0.40 14.06
CA GLY A 171 -5.93 -1.28 15.21
C GLY A 171 -7.11 -2.22 15.05
N PHE A 172 -8.25 -1.72 14.55
CA PHE A 172 -9.42 -2.53 14.24
C PHE A 172 -9.14 -3.54 13.12
N ALA A 173 -8.47 -3.11 12.04
CA ALA A 173 -8.12 -3.97 10.93
C ALA A 173 -7.15 -5.08 11.34
N LEU A 174 -6.15 -4.77 12.18
CA LEU A 174 -5.23 -5.77 12.76
C LEU A 174 -5.97 -6.75 13.67
N TRP A 175 -6.93 -6.26 14.45
CA TRP A 175 -7.77 -7.12 15.28
C TRP A 175 -8.66 -8.04 14.44
N ALA A 176 -9.23 -7.56 13.35
CA ALA A 176 -10.02 -8.36 12.42
C ALA A 176 -9.17 -9.42 11.70
N ALA A 177 -7.96 -9.06 11.28
CA ALA A 177 -7.02 -9.96 10.57
C ALA A 177 -6.27 -10.95 11.47
N ARG A 178 -6.48 -10.92 12.81
CA ARG A 178 -5.74 -11.77 13.76
C ARG A 178 -5.86 -13.27 13.54
N GLY A 179 -6.96 -13.72 12.91
CA GLY A 179 -7.22 -15.13 12.59
C GLY A 179 -6.54 -15.63 11.30
N GLU A 180 -6.04 -14.74 10.49
CA GLU A 180 -5.44 -15.09 9.21
C GLU A 180 -4.02 -15.64 9.36
N ARG A 181 -3.70 -16.64 8.53
CA ARG A 181 -2.37 -17.26 8.47
C ARG A 181 -1.74 -17.12 7.09
N VAL A 182 -0.49 -16.66 7.07
CA VAL A 182 0.34 -16.53 5.88
C VAL A 182 1.55 -17.45 6.04
N ALA A 183 1.78 -18.34 5.09
CA ALA A 183 2.90 -19.31 5.14
C ALA A 183 2.97 -20.13 6.44
N GLY A 184 1.82 -20.47 7.05
CA GLY A 184 1.75 -21.22 8.31
C GLY A 184 1.90 -20.39 9.58
N MET A 185 2.22 -19.10 9.47
CA MET A 185 2.35 -18.16 10.59
C MET A 185 1.16 -17.20 10.65
N PRO A 186 0.86 -16.59 11.82
CA PRO A 186 -0.09 -15.48 11.87
C PRO A 186 0.32 -14.36 10.90
N ALA A 187 -0.64 -13.76 10.20
CA ALA A 187 -0.38 -12.68 9.22
C ALA A 187 0.41 -11.52 9.85
N LEU A 188 0.11 -11.18 11.11
CA LEU A 188 0.84 -10.20 11.91
C LEU A 188 2.33 -10.58 12.11
N GLY A 189 2.61 -11.85 12.39
CA GLY A 189 3.99 -12.35 12.55
C GLY A 189 4.78 -12.26 11.25
N PHE A 190 4.15 -12.62 10.12
CA PHE A 190 4.75 -12.49 8.81
C PHE A 190 5.06 -11.02 8.46
N ALA A 191 4.11 -10.12 8.67
CA ALA A 191 4.30 -8.70 8.42
C ALA A 191 5.37 -8.08 9.34
N ALA A 192 5.42 -8.47 10.62
CA ALA A 192 6.47 -8.05 11.54
C ALA A 192 7.87 -8.54 11.08
N MET A 193 7.97 -9.78 10.59
CA MET A 193 9.21 -10.30 10.02
C MET A 193 9.68 -9.50 8.80
N VAL A 194 8.76 -9.15 7.91
CA VAL A 194 9.06 -8.30 6.75
C VAL A 194 9.48 -6.90 7.20
N ALA A 195 8.78 -6.29 8.17
CA ALA A 195 9.12 -4.98 8.70
C ALA A 195 10.52 -4.96 9.36
N VAL A 196 10.89 -6.01 10.10
CA VAL A 196 12.21 -6.13 10.74
C VAL A 196 13.33 -6.39 9.72
N SER A 197 13.02 -6.99 8.57
CA SER A 197 14.02 -7.23 7.52
C SER A 197 14.67 -5.95 7.00
N GLY A 198 13.92 -4.83 6.94
CA GLY A 198 14.43 -3.53 6.51
C GLY A 198 15.58 -3.01 7.40
N PRO A 199 15.38 -2.83 8.72
CA PRO A 199 16.46 -2.48 9.65
C PRO A 199 17.65 -3.44 9.63
N LEU A 200 17.41 -4.75 9.46
CA LEU A 200 18.49 -5.73 9.35
C LEU A 200 19.36 -5.51 8.12
N VAL A 201 18.75 -5.34 6.95
CA VAL A 201 19.46 -5.03 5.69
C VAL A 201 20.23 -3.73 5.83
N TYR A 202 19.65 -2.70 6.43
CA TYR A 202 20.32 -1.43 6.71
C TYR A 202 21.57 -1.62 7.60
N LEU A 203 21.44 -2.36 8.70
CA LEU A 203 22.57 -2.62 9.61
C LEU A 203 23.68 -3.41 8.91
N LEU A 204 23.34 -4.43 8.15
CA LEU A 204 24.29 -5.22 7.36
C LEU A 204 25.03 -4.36 6.33
N THR A 205 24.33 -3.51 5.60
CA THR A 205 24.92 -2.60 4.61
C THR A 205 25.87 -1.61 5.30
N ARG A 206 25.47 -1.08 6.45
CA ARG A 206 26.30 -0.17 7.25
C ARG A 206 27.57 -0.83 7.78
N MET A 207 27.47 -2.10 8.24
CA MET A 207 28.63 -2.86 8.71
C MET A 207 29.61 -3.14 7.57
N MET A 208 29.12 -3.57 6.42
CA MET A 208 29.96 -3.81 5.22
C MET A 208 30.69 -2.54 4.76
N ARG A 209 30.06 -1.36 4.89
CA ARG A 209 30.70 -0.09 4.55
C ARG A 209 31.77 0.36 5.54
N ARG A 210 31.69 -0.05 6.78
CA ARG A 210 32.72 0.25 7.79
C ARG A 210 33.94 -0.67 7.67
N ALA A 211 33.76 -1.84 7.04
CA ALA A 211 34.81 -2.82 6.84
C ALA A 211 35.55 -2.67 5.48
N ALA A 212 35.03 -1.86 4.57
CA ALA A 212 35.64 -1.51 3.28
C ALA A 212 36.25 -0.09 3.32
#